data_d6b05297ec98e115eb66b6b6186fdfbe
#
_entry.id   d6b05297ec98e115eb66b6b6186fdfbe
#
_cell.length_a   1.000
_cell.length_b   1.000
_cell.length_c   1.000
_cell.angle_alpha   90.00
_cell.angle_beta   90.00
_cell.angle_gamma   90.00
#
_symmetry.space_group_name_H-M   'P 1'
#
loop_
_entity.id
_entity.type
_entity.pdbx_description
1 polymer ?
#
loop_
_entity_poly.entity_id
_entity_poly.type
_entity_poly.pdbx_seq_one_letter_code
_entity_poly.pdbx_strand_id
1 'polypeptide(L)'
;LLSCAGYGVATYLLAIGDRHLENLMLINNGKMFHLDFGYILGKNPPKKGVFVPPIRINRPMVEGLGGLGSSGYKEFVSKTIDAFLYLRNYRNLIMNLMSLMIDSSIENLPKQEANKLLT
;
A
#
# COMPACT_ATOMS: atom_id res chain seq x y z
N LEU A 1 10.30 2.34 11.50
CA LEU A 1 10.72 2.78 10.17
C LEU A 1 10.45 1.70 9.12
N LEU A 2 11.08 0.52 9.19
CA LEU A 2 10.98 -0.53 8.16
C LEU A 2 9.54 -0.99 7.90
N SER A 3 8.72 -1.17 8.92
CA SER A 3 7.31 -1.55 8.75
C SER A 3 6.50 -0.45 8.06
N CYS A 4 6.84 0.82 8.27
CA CYS A 4 6.23 1.96 7.60
C CYS A 4 6.60 1.97 6.11
N ALA A 5 7.86 1.72 5.76
CA ALA A 5 8.29 1.60 4.38
C ALA A 5 7.62 0.42 3.67
N GLY A 6 7.59 -0.75 4.30
CA GLY A 6 6.90 -1.94 3.79
C GLY A 6 5.40 -1.71 3.60
N TYR A 7 4.74 -1.05 4.54
CA TYR A 7 3.35 -0.65 4.42
C TYR A 7 3.11 0.27 3.22
N GLY A 8 3.96 1.27 3.03
CA GLY A 8 3.85 2.19 1.90
C GLY A 8 3.94 1.48 0.55
N VAL A 9 4.89 0.56 0.39
CA VAL A 9 5.07 -0.20 -0.85
C VAL A 9 3.95 -1.21 -1.06
N ALA A 10 3.58 -1.98 -0.04
CA ALA A 10 2.53 -3.00 -0.15
C ALA A 10 1.18 -2.38 -0.50
N THR A 11 0.80 -1.28 0.17
CA THR A 11 -0.47 -0.59 -0.10
C THR A 11 -0.49 0.08 -1.46
N TYR A 12 0.66 0.51 -1.96
CA TYR A 12 0.78 1.02 -3.32
C TYR A 12 0.59 -0.08 -4.36
N LEU A 13 1.33 -1.19 -4.24
CA LEU A 13 1.30 -2.28 -5.24
C LEU A 13 -0.07 -2.98 -5.29
N LEU A 14 -0.68 -3.21 -4.12
CA LEU A 14 -2.00 -3.85 -4.03
C LEU A 14 -3.15 -2.85 -4.14
N ALA A 15 -2.85 -1.58 -4.39
CA ALA A 15 -3.82 -0.49 -4.45
C ALA A 15 -4.85 -0.57 -3.31
N ILE A 16 -4.36 -0.74 -2.06
CA ILE A 16 -5.20 -0.83 -0.88
C ILE A 16 -5.81 0.54 -0.59
N GLY A 17 -7.15 0.57 -0.48
CA GLY A 17 -7.92 1.75 -0.11
C GLY A 17 -8.14 1.88 1.40
N ASP A 18 -8.97 2.86 1.77
CA ASP A 18 -9.42 3.12 3.15
C ASP A 18 -8.29 3.19 4.20
N ARG A 19 -7.23 3.92 3.85
CA ARG A 19 -6.00 4.03 4.64
C ARG A 19 -6.07 5.18 5.66
N HIS A 20 -7.13 5.25 6.45
CA HIS A 20 -7.23 6.21 7.57
C HIS A 20 -6.54 5.66 8.83
N LEU A 21 -6.28 6.53 9.81
CA LEU A 21 -5.50 6.17 10.99
C LEU A 21 -6.15 5.09 11.88
N GLU A 22 -7.48 4.96 11.86
CA GLU A 22 -8.20 3.92 12.60
C GLU A 22 -7.98 2.51 12.04
N ASN A 23 -7.55 2.41 10.77
CA ASN A 23 -7.15 1.15 10.13
C ASN A 23 -5.65 0.87 10.24
N LEU A 24 -4.93 1.65 11.04
CA LEU A 24 -3.50 1.48 11.28
C LEU A 24 -3.26 1.18 12.75
N MET A 25 -2.50 0.11 12.99
CA MET A 25 -2.08 -0.28 14.33
C MET A 25 -0.58 -0.10 14.51
N LEU A 26 -0.22 0.42 15.66
CA LEU A 26 1.16 0.55 16.10
C LEU A 26 1.34 -0.28 17.36
N ILE A 27 2.24 -1.25 17.33
CA ILE A 27 2.55 -2.05 18.52
C ILE A 27 3.71 -1.45 19.32
N ASN A 28 3.86 -1.87 20.58
CA ASN A 28 4.79 -1.27 21.53
C ASN A 28 6.25 -1.22 21.09
N ASN A 29 6.67 -2.10 20.17
CA ASN A 29 8.01 -2.11 19.60
C ASN A 29 8.16 -1.20 18.36
N GLY A 30 7.15 -0.37 18.06
CA GLY A 30 7.18 0.58 16.96
C GLY A 30 6.89 0.00 15.57
N LYS A 31 6.47 -1.27 15.47
CA LYS A 31 6.03 -1.84 14.19
C LYS A 31 4.59 -1.42 13.89
N MET A 32 4.35 -1.09 12.63
CA MET A 32 3.04 -0.66 12.12
C MET A 32 2.49 -1.69 11.14
N PHE A 33 1.18 -1.89 11.15
CA PHE A 33 0.47 -2.73 10.21
C PHE A 33 -0.96 -2.22 9.95
N HIS A 34 -1.55 -2.65 8.85
CA HIS A 34 -2.90 -2.29 8.44
C HIS A 34 -3.93 -3.31 8.93
N LEU A 35 -5.10 -2.81 9.29
CA LEU A 35 -6.31 -3.57 9.56
C LEU A 35 -7.35 -3.27 8.48
N ASP A 36 -8.26 -4.22 8.26
CA ASP A 36 -9.37 -4.09 7.34
C ASP A 36 -8.95 -3.95 5.87
N PHE A 37 -9.03 -5.06 5.16
CA PHE A 37 -8.72 -5.18 3.74
C PHE A 37 -9.99 -5.25 2.86
N GLY A 38 -11.09 -4.62 3.27
CA GLY A 38 -12.33 -4.54 2.51
C GLY A 38 -12.19 -3.75 1.20
N TYR A 39 -11.20 -2.88 1.12
CA TYR A 39 -10.91 -2.05 -0.05
C TYR A 39 -9.50 -2.35 -0.57
N ILE A 40 -9.41 -3.21 -1.58
CA ILE A 40 -8.15 -3.61 -2.22
C ILE A 40 -8.27 -3.48 -3.74
N LEU A 41 -7.13 -3.53 -4.44
CA LEU A 41 -7.04 -3.55 -5.90
C LEU A 41 -7.77 -2.38 -6.56
N GLY A 42 -7.55 -1.17 -6.03
CA GLY A 42 -8.08 0.07 -6.57
C GLY A 42 -9.47 0.48 -6.06
N LYS A 43 -10.11 -0.35 -5.23
CA LYS A 43 -11.36 0.04 -4.58
C LYS A 43 -11.10 1.01 -3.44
N ASN A 44 -11.97 1.97 -3.31
CA ASN A 44 -11.98 2.95 -2.23
C ASN A 44 -13.41 3.15 -1.73
N PRO A 45 -13.59 3.56 -0.46
CA PRO A 45 -14.88 4.00 0.03
C PRO A 45 -15.46 5.09 -0.86
N PRO A 46 -16.79 5.12 -1.08
CA PRO A 46 -17.43 6.11 -1.94
C PRO A 46 -17.33 7.50 -1.30
N LYS A 47 -16.29 8.24 -1.60
CA LYS A 47 -16.11 9.65 -1.21
C LYS A 47 -16.10 10.49 -2.48
N LYS A 48 -17.18 11.24 -2.73
CA LYS A 48 -17.26 12.16 -3.87
C LYS A 48 -16.22 13.26 -3.75
N GLY A 49 -15.43 13.48 -4.80
CA GLY A 49 -14.52 14.63 -4.93
C GLY A 49 -13.23 14.57 -4.10
N VAL A 50 -12.90 13.45 -3.49
CA VAL A 50 -11.66 13.31 -2.71
C VAL A 50 -10.60 12.61 -3.57
N PHE A 51 -9.50 13.31 -3.82
CA PHE A 51 -8.32 12.69 -4.42
C PHE A 51 -7.69 11.70 -3.43
N VAL A 52 -7.54 10.47 -3.86
CA VAL A 52 -6.85 9.43 -3.08
C VAL A 52 -5.45 9.24 -3.63
N PRO A 53 -4.41 9.67 -2.91
CA PRO A 53 -3.04 9.54 -3.40
C PRO A 53 -2.64 8.05 -3.46
N PRO A 54 -1.87 7.64 -4.48
CA PRO A 54 -1.40 6.26 -4.60
C PRO A 54 -0.54 5.82 -3.41
N ILE A 55 0.31 6.70 -2.90
CA ILE A 55 1.03 6.51 -1.64
C ILE A 55 0.47 7.49 -0.62
N ARG A 56 0.05 6.98 0.54
CA ARG A 56 -0.48 7.81 1.62
C ARG A 56 0.45 7.77 2.82
N ILE A 57 1.07 8.90 3.10
CA ILE A 57 1.87 9.14 4.30
C ILE A 57 1.15 10.21 5.11
N ASN A 58 0.77 9.87 6.33
CA ASN A 58 0.08 10.77 7.24
C ASN A 58 1.09 11.62 8.02
N ARG A 59 0.65 12.81 8.46
CA ARG A 59 1.48 13.68 9.30
C ARG A 59 2.04 12.97 10.55
N PRO A 60 1.25 12.20 11.33
CA PRO A 60 1.78 11.43 12.45
C PRO A 60 2.89 10.43 12.07
N MET A 61 2.83 9.83 10.88
CA MET A 61 3.90 8.94 10.40
C MET A 61 5.19 9.72 10.16
N VAL A 62 5.10 10.89 9.53
CA VAL A 62 6.26 11.78 9.31
C VAL A 62 6.86 12.26 10.63
N GLU A 63 6.02 12.65 11.58
CA GLU A 63 6.44 13.08 12.93
C GLU A 63 7.12 11.92 13.69
N GLY A 64 6.56 10.71 13.62
CA GLY A 64 7.13 9.50 14.20
C GLY A 64 8.49 9.10 13.59
N LEU A 65 8.78 9.51 12.36
CA LEU A 65 10.08 9.35 11.70
C LEU A 65 11.06 10.47 12.02
N GLY A 66 10.65 11.46 12.82
CA GLY A 66 11.46 12.60 13.23
C GLY A 66 11.27 13.87 12.42
N GLY A 67 10.27 13.91 11.52
CA GLY A 67 9.97 15.04 10.64
C GLY A 67 10.66 14.97 9.28
N LEU A 68 10.21 15.78 8.32
CA LEU A 68 10.63 15.76 6.91
C LEU A 68 12.14 15.92 6.67
N GLY A 69 12.84 16.66 7.54
CA GLY A 69 14.29 16.91 7.40
C GLY A 69 15.17 15.89 8.12
N SER A 70 14.58 14.97 8.88
CA SER A 70 15.29 14.04 9.76
C SER A 70 16.04 12.95 8.98
N SER A 71 17.05 12.37 9.62
CA SER A 71 17.72 11.16 9.12
C SER A 71 16.74 9.97 9.01
N GLY A 72 15.80 9.84 9.97
CA GLY A 72 14.78 8.80 9.96
C GLY A 72 13.85 8.90 8.75
N TYR A 73 13.43 10.11 8.38
CA TYR A 73 12.63 10.30 7.17
C TYR A 73 13.40 10.00 5.88
N LYS A 74 14.66 10.43 5.79
CA LYS A 74 15.53 10.13 4.65
C LYS A 74 15.75 8.63 4.49
N GLU A 75 15.99 7.93 5.60
CA GLU A 75 16.13 6.48 5.61
C GLU A 75 14.83 5.78 5.20
N PHE A 76 13.67 6.26 5.69
CA PHE A 76 12.37 5.77 5.27
C PHE A 76 12.17 5.86 3.74
N VAL A 77 12.49 7.01 3.14
CA VAL A 77 12.39 7.20 1.68
C VAL A 77 13.32 6.23 0.94
N SER A 78 14.57 6.11 1.37
CA SER A 78 15.55 5.18 0.78
C SER A 78 15.04 3.73 0.84
N LYS A 79 14.58 3.27 2.01
CA LYS A 79 14.05 1.91 2.19
C LYS A 79 12.77 1.64 1.39
N THR A 80 11.93 2.65 1.22
CA THR A 80 10.72 2.56 0.38
C THR A 80 11.10 2.38 -1.09
N ILE A 81 12.07 3.14 -1.58
CA ILE A 81 12.57 3.01 -2.95
C ILE A 81 13.23 1.65 -3.16
N ASP A 82 14.12 1.22 -2.27
CA ASP A 82 14.79 -0.07 -2.34
C ASP A 82 13.79 -1.23 -2.40
N ALA A 83 12.79 -1.21 -1.52
CA ALA A 83 11.74 -2.24 -1.49
C ALA A 83 10.92 -2.27 -2.77
N PHE A 84 10.55 -1.10 -3.31
CA PHE A 84 9.82 -1.01 -4.58
C PHE A 84 10.64 -1.56 -5.75
N LEU A 85 11.90 -1.15 -5.86
CA LEU A 85 12.79 -1.60 -6.93
C LEU A 85 13.06 -3.10 -6.85
N TYR A 86 13.22 -3.64 -5.63
CA TYR A 86 13.35 -5.08 -5.42
C TYR A 86 12.12 -5.84 -5.92
N LEU A 87 10.92 -5.44 -5.51
CA LEU A 87 9.68 -6.07 -5.94
C LEU A 87 9.41 -5.91 -7.44
N ARG A 88 9.86 -4.82 -8.05
CA ARG A 88 9.76 -4.60 -9.49
C ARG A 88 10.48 -5.70 -10.29
N ASN A 89 11.56 -6.27 -9.77
CA ASN A 89 12.26 -7.40 -10.42
C ASN A 89 11.39 -8.65 -10.47
N TYR A 90 10.41 -8.79 -9.56
CA TYR A 90 9.47 -9.92 -9.49
C TYR A 90 8.10 -9.62 -10.11
N ARG A 91 7.99 -8.54 -10.90
CA ARG A 91 6.73 -8.09 -11.49
C ARG A 91 5.96 -9.22 -12.20
N ASN A 92 6.66 -10.05 -13.00
CA ASN A 92 6.01 -11.14 -13.74
C ASN A 92 5.43 -12.20 -12.81
N LEU A 93 6.15 -12.53 -11.73
CA LEU A 93 5.65 -13.45 -10.71
C LEU A 93 4.41 -12.87 -10.00
N ILE A 94 4.47 -11.60 -9.60
CA ILE A 94 3.35 -10.91 -8.96
C ILE A 94 2.14 -10.87 -9.90
N MET A 95 2.33 -10.52 -11.17
CA MET A 95 1.27 -10.49 -12.17
C MET A 95 0.64 -11.88 -12.38
N ASN A 96 1.45 -12.93 -12.47
CA ASN A 96 0.95 -14.30 -12.59
C ASN A 96 0.13 -14.73 -11.37
N LEU A 97 0.59 -14.40 -10.16
CA LEU A 97 -0.16 -14.67 -8.93
C LEU A 97 -1.50 -13.91 -8.91
N MET A 98 -1.48 -12.63 -9.33
CA MET A 98 -2.71 -11.83 -9.43
C MET A 98 -3.68 -12.41 -10.46
N SER A 99 -3.20 -12.91 -11.61
CA SER A 99 -4.05 -13.51 -12.64
C SER A 99 -4.76 -14.77 -12.14
N LEU A 100 -4.11 -15.56 -11.27
CA LEU A 100 -4.73 -16.73 -10.65
C LEU A 100 -5.86 -16.37 -9.68
N MET A 101 -5.85 -15.14 -9.15
CA MET A 101 -6.89 -14.66 -8.24
C MET A 101 -8.16 -14.19 -8.97
N ILE A 102 -8.12 -13.96 -10.29
CA ILE A 102 -9.26 -13.46 -11.08
C ILE A 102 -10.43 -14.45 -11.07
N ASP A 103 -10.12 -15.74 -11.07
CA ASP A 103 -11.12 -16.82 -11.04
C ASP A 103 -11.49 -17.25 -9.61
N SER A 104 -10.83 -16.70 -8.61
CA SER A 104 -11.20 -16.93 -7.22
C SER A 104 -12.47 -16.14 -6.90
N SER A 105 -13.33 -16.69 -6.03
CA SER A 105 -14.59 -16.09 -5.58
C SER A 105 -14.41 -14.80 -4.74
N ILE A 106 -13.36 -14.03 -4.99
CA ILE A 106 -13.19 -12.70 -4.41
C ILE A 106 -14.21 -11.80 -5.12
N GLU A 107 -15.35 -11.57 -4.47
CA GLU A 107 -16.52 -10.83 -4.96
C GLU A 107 -16.21 -9.44 -5.56
N ASN A 108 -14.98 -9.00 -5.47
CA ASN A 108 -14.56 -7.64 -5.71
C ASN A 108 -13.55 -7.46 -6.85
N LEU A 109 -13.19 -8.51 -7.58
CA LEU A 109 -12.41 -8.39 -8.81
C LEU A 109 -13.37 -8.38 -9.99
N PRO A 110 -13.73 -7.20 -10.55
CA PRO A 110 -14.53 -7.17 -11.77
C PRO A 110 -13.70 -7.79 -12.89
N LYS A 111 -14.22 -8.86 -13.50
CA LYS A 111 -13.57 -9.57 -14.62
C LYS A 111 -13.14 -8.66 -15.77
N GLN A 112 -13.75 -7.48 -15.91
CA GLN A 112 -13.42 -6.48 -16.93
C GLN A 112 -12.26 -5.57 -16.58
N GLU A 113 -12.01 -5.28 -15.29
CA GLU A 113 -10.90 -4.41 -14.87
C GLU A 113 -9.58 -5.18 -14.74
N ALA A 114 -9.64 -6.47 -14.42
CA ALA A 114 -8.45 -7.32 -14.38
C ALA A 114 -7.74 -7.39 -15.74
N ASN A 115 -8.51 -7.41 -16.84
CA ASN A 115 -7.93 -7.38 -18.19
C ASN A 115 -7.29 -6.04 -18.56
N LYS A 116 -7.68 -4.93 -17.91
CA LYS A 116 -7.05 -3.61 -18.11
C LYS A 116 -5.74 -3.46 -17.34
N LEU A 117 -5.53 -4.21 -16.27
CA LEU A 117 -4.29 -4.21 -15.50
C LEU A 117 -3.23 -5.12 -16.14
N LEU A 118 -3.63 -6.01 -17.05
CA LEU A 118 -2.76 -6.95 -17.75
C LEU A 118 -2.28 -6.45 -19.11
N THR A 119 -2.83 -5.36 -19.61
CA THR A 119 -2.41 -4.67 -20.84
C THR A 119 -1.66 -3.40 -20.51
#